data_082da6e709cc64924b6fe30049f6be9d
#
_entry.id   082da6e709cc64924b6fe30049f6be9d
#
_cell.length_a   1.000
_cell.length_b   1.000
_cell.length_c   1.000
_cell.angle_alpha   90.00
_cell.angle_beta   90.00
_cell.angle_gamma   90.00
#
_symmetry.space_group_name_H-M   'P 1'
#
loop_
_entity.id
_entity.type
_entity.pdbx_description
1 polymer ?
#
loop_
_entity_poly.entity_id
_entity_poly.type
_entity_poly.pdbx_seq_one_letter_code
_entity_poly.pdbx_strand_id
1 'polypeptide(L)'
;ANHLLSLLNDILDLSKIDAERMTIEKTPFRIATLVTNLDGLVHAKPGASKLSVVYEIDPRLSQFEVIGDPLRLQQVLLNLLGNAIKFTERGNVTLAVQLREILAEALLIDFSVSDTGIGISPDAVRRIFNPFEQADGSTTRKFGGTGLGLPICRRLVGLMGGEIVLASTPSEGSVFSFALRLPMTRSMPVSASSEQAISGVEAEHRLIREFAASRILVAEDDWVNQEVALELLREVLGFSVDIAPDGAAAFELAQRNTYHLVLMDMQMPVMDGLESTQCIRQISGCEELPILAMTANAFAEDQARCMDAGMSDFIAKPVNPEVLYKMMLKWLRLRRAEGAV
;
A
#
# COMPACT_ATOMS: atom_id res chain seq x y z
N ALA A 1 -8.06 -19.81 -7.38
CA ALA A 1 -9.00 -19.02 -6.57
C ALA A 1 -8.77 -17.51 -6.76
N ASN A 2 -7.57 -16.98 -6.52
CA ASN A 2 -7.28 -15.53 -6.56
C ASN A 2 -7.52 -14.88 -7.94
N HIS A 3 -7.26 -15.58 -9.04
CA HIS A 3 -7.50 -15.05 -10.39
C HIS A 3 -9.00 -14.88 -10.71
N LEU A 4 -9.85 -15.79 -10.20
CA LEU A 4 -11.30 -15.70 -10.39
C LEU A 4 -11.91 -14.54 -9.58
N LEU A 5 -11.41 -14.30 -8.36
CA LEU A 5 -11.81 -13.16 -7.54
C LEU A 5 -11.41 -11.83 -8.17
N SER A 6 -10.20 -11.75 -8.74
CA SER A 6 -9.76 -10.56 -9.49
C SER A 6 -10.67 -10.29 -10.70
N LEU A 7 -11.01 -11.31 -11.48
CA LEU A 7 -11.95 -11.21 -12.60
C LEU A 7 -13.34 -10.72 -12.16
N LEU A 8 -13.86 -11.28 -11.06
CA LEU A 8 -15.15 -10.89 -10.53
C LEU A 8 -15.16 -9.41 -10.12
N ASN A 9 -14.11 -8.97 -9.42
CA ASN A 9 -13.96 -7.57 -9.01
C ASN A 9 -13.83 -6.63 -10.22
N ASP A 10 -13.06 -7.00 -11.25
CA ASP A 10 -12.94 -6.22 -12.48
C ASP A 10 -14.30 -6.05 -13.19
N ILE A 11 -15.11 -7.11 -13.24
CA ILE A 11 -16.46 -7.08 -13.84
C ILE A 11 -17.40 -6.23 -12.99
N LEU A 12 -17.34 -6.36 -11.66
CA LEU A 12 -18.15 -5.54 -10.75
C LEU A 12 -17.77 -4.06 -10.83
N ASP A 13 -16.47 -3.74 -10.89
CA ASP A 13 -16.01 -2.37 -11.07
C ASP A 13 -16.52 -1.80 -12.41
N LEU A 14 -16.37 -2.53 -13.51
CA LEU A 14 -16.89 -2.09 -14.81
C LEU A 14 -18.41 -1.87 -14.76
N SER A 15 -19.16 -2.78 -14.15
CA SER A 15 -20.61 -2.67 -14.01
C SER A 15 -21.04 -1.48 -13.16
N LYS A 16 -20.30 -1.17 -12.08
CA LYS A 16 -20.55 0.01 -11.25
C LYS A 16 -20.23 1.31 -11.98
N ILE A 17 -19.17 1.32 -12.79
CA ILE A 17 -18.79 2.46 -13.62
C ILE A 17 -19.83 2.72 -14.71
N ASP A 18 -20.24 1.69 -15.45
CA ASP A 18 -21.23 1.82 -16.53
C ASP A 18 -22.62 2.23 -16.02
N ALA A 19 -22.95 1.84 -14.79
CA ALA A 19 -24.19 2.27 -14.12
C ALA A 19 -24.10 3.67 -13.49
N GLU A 20 -22.96 4.41 -13.65
CA GLU A 20 -22.68 5.70 -13.02
C GLU A 20 -22.80 5.66 -11.47
N ARG A 21 -22.58 4.48 -10.87
CA ARG A 21 -22.68 4.26 -9.42
C ARG A 21 -21.35 4.29 -8.70
N MET A 22 -20.24 4.43 -9.45
CA MET A 22 -18.92 4.56 -8.84
C MET A 22 -18.65 6.00 -8.42
N THR A 23 -18.45 6.22 -7.15
CA THR A 23 -18.06 7.51 -6.58
C THR A 23 -16.55 7.52 -6.33
N ILE A 24 -15.90 8.64 -6.64
CA ILE A 24 -14.49 8.87 -6.30
C ILE A 24 -14.44 9.48 -4.89
N GLU A 25 -13.71 8.83 -4.02
CA GLU A 25 -13.51 9.33 -2.66
C GLU A 25 -12.60 10.57 -2.64
N LYS A 26 -12.78 11.40 -1.61
CA LYS A 26 -11.99 12.62 -1.41
C LYS A 26 -11.33 12.57 -0.05
N THR A 27 -10.26 11.79 0.05
CA THR A 27 -9.48 11.63 1.28
C THR A 27 -8.12 12.31 1.15
N PRO A 28 -7.57 12.89 2.23
CA PRO A 28 -6.23 13.44 2.22
C PRO A 28 -5.20 12.30 2.16
N PHE A 29 -4.18 12.43 1.30
CA PHE A 29 -3.07 11.47 1.21
C PHE A 29 -1.80 12.11 0.68
N ARG A 30 -0.67 11.43 0.85
CA ARG A 30 0.63 11.84 0.32
C ARG A 30 1.05 10.94 -0.83
N ILE A 31 1.52 11.54 -1.91
CA ILE A 31 2.00 10.80 -3.09
C ILE A 31 3.16 9.86 -2.74
N ALA A 32 4.08 10.31 -1.87
CA ALA A 32 5.19 9.47 -1.43
C ALA A 32 4.73 8.17 -0.75
N THR A 33 3.73 8.25 0.14
CA THR A 33 3.14 7.08 0.82
C THR A 33 2.50 6.13 -0.20
N LEU A 34 1.74 6.67 -1.15
CA LEU A 34 1.11 5.87 -2.21
C LEU A 34 2.16 5.09 -3.02
N VAL A 35 3.27 5.74 -3.42
CA VAL A 35 4.32 5.07 -4.20
C VAL A 35 5.09 4.03 -3.37
N THR A 36 5.34 4.29 -2.09
CA THR A 36 5.96 3.29 -1.20
C THR A 36 5.09 2.03 -1.09
N ASN A 37 3.77 2.18 -0.97
CA ASN A 37 2.84 1.05 -0.94
C ASN A 37 2.82 0.28 -2.28
N LEU A 38 2.94 0.99 -3.41
CA LEU A 38 3.04 0.37 -4.74
C LEU A 38 4.28 -0.49 -4.89
N ASP A 39 5.43 -0.03 -4.39
CA ASP A 39 6.71 -0.73 -4.50
C ASP A 39 6.65 -2.14 -3.89
N GLY A 40 6.13 -2.26 -2.67
CA GLY A 40 5.93 -3.54 -2.00
C GLY A 40 5.05 -4.51 -2.81
N LEU A 41 3.94 -4.01 -3.39
CA LEU A 41 3.01 -4.82 -4.18
C LEU A 41 3.57 -5.22 -5.56
N VAL A 42 4.43 -4.38 -6.14
CA VAL A 42 5.06 -4.63 -7.44
C VAL A 42 6.14 -5.69 -7.33
N HIS A 43 6.97 -5.64 -6.29
CA HIS A 43 8.03 -6.64 -6.06
C HIS A 43 7.48 -8.04 -5.77
N ALA A 44 6.27 -8.15 -5.22
CA ALA A 44 5.60 -9.44 -5.03
C ALA A 44 5.08 -10.07 -6.34
N LYS A 45 5.08 -9.34 -7.48
CA LYS A 45 4.58 -9.89 -8.75
C LYS A 45 5.62 -10.81 -9.41
N PRO A 46 5.16 -11.97 -9.97
CA PRO A 46 6.03 -12.83 -10.75
C PRO A 46 6.66 -12.07 -11.93
N GLY A 47 7.98 -12.15 -12.07
CA GLY A 47 8.72 -11.47 -13.15
C GLY A 47 9.37 -10.15 -12.76
N ALA A 48 8.91 -9.47 -11.70
CA ALA A 48 9.51 -8.22 -11.23
C ALA A 48 11.00 -8.38 -10.88
N SER A 49 11.38 -9.50 -10.28
CA SER A 49 12.78 -9.78 -9.89
C SER A 49 13.79 -9.88 -11.07
N LYS A 50 13.30 -9.92 -12.31
CA LYS A 50 14.14 -9.99 -13.52
C LYS A 50 14.30 -8.64 -14.21
N LEU A 51 13.60 -7.62 -13.73
CA LEU A 51 13.55 -6.29 -14.33
C LEU A 51 14.09 -5.25 -13.36
N SER A 52 14.63 -4.16 -13.90
CA SER A 52 14.90 -2.97 -13.09
C SER A 52 13.62 -2.13 -13.02
N VAL A 53 12.98 -2.12 -11.85
CA VAL A 53 11.84 -1.23 -11.59
C VAL A 53 12.36 0.02 -10.90
N VAL A 54 12.12 1.18 -11.53
CA VAL A 54 12.62 2.49 -11.06
C VAL A 54 11.45 3.40 -10.71
N TYR A 55 11.56 4.12 -9.60
CA TYR A 55 10.58 5.11 -9.15
C TYR A 55 11.21 6.50 -9.17
N GLU A 56 10.72 7.36 -10.04
CA GLU A 56 11.16 8.75 -10.19
C GLU A 56 10.09 9.68 -9.64
N ILE A 57 10.24 10.11 -8.40
CA ILE A 57 9.27 10.99 -7.73
C ILE A 57 9.87 12.36 -7.58
N ASP A 58 9.15 13.39 -8.04
CA ASP A 58 9.55 14.79 -7.83
C ASP A 58 9.66 15.09 -6.32
N PRO A 59 10.85 15.45 -5.81
CA PRO A 59 11.05 15.69 -4.38
C PRO A 59 10.13 16.77 -3.79
N ARG A 60 9.65 17.70 -4.62
CA ARG A 60 8.73 18.77 -4.20
C ARG A 60 7.38 18.22 -3.72
N LEU A 61 6.95 17.07 -4.22
CA LEU A 61 5.69 16.42 -3.82
C LEU A 61 5.67 15.97 -2.36
N SER A 62 6.83 15.78 -1.73
CA SER A 62 6.92 15.40 -0.32
C SER A 62 6.36 16.44 0.66
N GLN A 63 6.28 17.70 0.22
CA GLN A 63 5.83 18.83 1.04
C GLN A 63 4.30 18.97 1.06
N PHE A 64 3.60 18.25 0.18
CA PHE A 64 2.18 18.41 -0.03
C PHE A 64 1.39 17.18 0.40
N GLU A 65 0.24 17.44 0.96
CA GLU A 65 -0.83 16.48 1.12
C GLU A 65 -1.95 16.86 0.15
N VAL A 66 -2.43 15.92 -0.63
CA VAL A 66 -3.44 16.12 -1.67
C VAL A 66 -4.74 15.41 -1.31
N ILE A 67 -5.86 15.90 -1.85
CA ILE A 67 -7.18 15.30 -1.65
C ILE A 67 -7.56 14.55 -2.92
N GLY A 68 -7.93 13.29 -2.77
CA GLY A 68 -8.36 12.43 -3.88
C GLY A 68 -8.66 11.02 -3.41
N ASP A 69 -8.68 10.08 -4.33
CA ASP A 69 -8.92 8.67 -4.06
C ASP A 69 -7.60 7.88 -4.22
N PRO A 70 -6.84 7.69 -3.14
CA PRO A 70 -5.57 6.97 -3.20
C PRO A 70 -5.74 5.52 -3.63
N LEU A 71 -6.87 4.89 -3.29
CA LEU A 71 -7.15 3.50 -3.64
C LEU A 71 -7.33 3.33 -5.15
N ARG A 72 -8.14 4.17 -5.77
CA ARG A 72 -8.38 4.12 -7.23
C ARG A 72 -7.14 4.54 -8.01
N LEU A 73 -6.40 5.51 -7.51
CA LEU A 73 -5.11 5.89 -8.11
C LEU A 73 -4.09 4.73 -8.01
N GLN A 74 -4.01 4.06 -6.87
CA GLN A 74 -3.18 2.86 -6.69
C GLN A 74 -3.61 1.73 -7.63
N GLN A 75 -4.91 1.48 -7.79
CA GLN A 75 -5.45 0.48 -8.72
C GLN A 75 -5.01 0.76 -10.17
N VAL A 76 -5.09 2.02 -10.62
CA VAL A 76 -4.62 2.43 -11.94
C VAL A 76 -3.13 2.15 -12.11
N LEU A 77 -2.31 2.63 -11.17
CA LEU A 77 -0.86 2.49 -11.25
C LEU A 77 -0.40 1.02 -11.16
N LEU A 78 -1.00 0.20 -10.30
CA LEU A 78 -0.73 -1.24 -10.20
C LEU A 78 -1.08 -2.00 -11.48
N ASN A 79 -2.14 -1.58 -12.15
CA ASN A 79 -2.53 -2.20 -13.42
C ASN A 79 -1.56 -1.83 -14.54
N LEU A 80 -1.18 -0.56 -14.65
CA LEU A 80 -0.20 -0.10 -15.64
C LEU A 80 1.18 -0.72 -15.39
N LEU A 81 1.68 -0.72 -14.15
CA LEU A 81 2.94 -1.37 -13.76
C LEU A 81 2.89 -2.89 -14.00
N GLY A 82 1.77 -3.53 -13.66
CA GLY A 82 1.57 -4.95 -13.91
C GLY A 82 1.64 -5.31 -15.39
N ASN A 83 1.08 -4.48 -16.25
CA ASN A 83 1.19 -4.65 -17.70
C ASN A 83 2.63 -4.41 -18.19
N ALA A 84 3.30 -3.37 -17.72
CA ALA A 84 4.69 -3.08 -18.05
C ALA A 84 5.63 -4.25 -17.71
N ILE A 85 5.51 -4.81 -16.48
CA ILE A 85 6.30 -5.98 -16.05
C ILE A 85 5.98 -7.22 -16.88
N LYS A 86 4.71 -7.45 -17.18
CA LYS A 86 4.22 -8.60 -17.94
C LYS A 86 4.75 -8.61 -19.37
N PHE A 87 4.84 -7.46 -20.02
CA PHE A 87 5.22 -7.34 -21.42
C PHE A 87 6.69 -6.94 -21.64
N THR A 88 7.47 -6.83 -20.57
CA THR A 88 8.92 -6.61 -20.62
C THR A 88 9.65 -7.88 -20.15
N GLU A 89 10.33 -8.58 -21.06
CA GLU A 89 11.09 -9.79 -20.69
C GLU A 89 12.45 -9.44 -20.05
N ARG A 90 13.07 -8.35 -20.51
CA ARG A 90 14.34 -7.80 -20.00
C ARG A 90 14.36 -6.30 -20.23
N GLY A 91 14.96 -5.56 -19.32
CA GLY A 91 15.06 -4.11 -19.40
C GLY A 91 14.50 -3.40 -18.18
N ASN A 92 13.90 -2.24 -18.40
CA ASN A 92 13.48 -1.33 -17.33
C ASN A 92 11.97 -1.08 -17.38
N VAL A 93 11.39 -0.91 -16.20
CA VAL A 93 10.05 -0.35 -16.00
C VAL A 93 10.20 0.84 -15.07
N THR A 94 9.71 2.01 -15.48
CA THR A 94 9.83 3.24 -14.69
C THR A 94 8.45 3.81 -14.39
N LEU A 95 8.18 4.08 -13.11
CA LEU A 95 7.08 4.95 -12.69
C LEU A 95 7.65 6.33 -12.39
N ALA A 96 7.27 7.33 -13.18
CA ALA A 96 7.61 8.72 -12.89
C ALA A 96 6.37 9.50 -12.43
N VAL A 97 6.53 10.28 -11.34
CA VAL A 97 5.51 11.18 -10.80
C VAL A 97 6.12 12.57 -10.69
N GLN A 98 5.63 13.48 -11.51
CA GLN A 98 6.21 14.80 -11.67
C GLN A 98 5.21 15.91 -11.31
N LEU A 99 5.65 16.89 -10.55
CA LEU A 99 4.86 18.07 -10.26
C LEU A 99 4.94 19.04 -11.46
N ARG A 100 3.87 19.08 -12.27
CA ARG A 100 3.80 19.97 -13.44
C ARG A 100 3.59 21.41 -13.03
N GLU A 101 2.62 21.66 -12.14
CA GLU A 101 2.22 23.02 -11.76
C GLU A 101 1.63 23.05 -10.34
N ILE A 102 1.90 24.14 -9.61
CA ILE A 102 1.27 24.45 -8.33
C ILE A 102 0.23 25.53 -8.58
N LEU A 103 -1.05 25.17 -8.45
CA LEU A 103 -2.18 26.07 -8.55
C LEU A 103 -2.56 26.63 -7.17
N ALA A 104 -3.43 27.63 -7.10
CA ALA A 104 -3.81 28.28 -5.84
C ALA A 104 -4.35 27.30 -4.77
N GLU A 105 -5.09 26.27 -5.19
CA GLU A 105 -5.74 25.29 -4.29
C GLU A 105 -5.57 23.85 -4.74
N ALA A 106 -4.70 23.58 -5.71
CA ALA A 106 -4.49 22.24 -6.26
C ALA A 106 -3.09 22.08 -6.84
N LEU A 107 -2.65 20.85 -6.96
CA LEU A 107 -1.45 20.48 -7.72
C LEU A 107 -1.88 19.82 -9.03
N LEU A 108 -1.20 20.16 -10.11
CA LEU A 108 -1.27 19.40 -11.37
C LEU A 108 -0.08 18.45 -11.40
N ILE A 109 -0.36 17.16 -11.33
CA ILE A 109 0.65 16.10 -11.19
C ILE A 109 0.55 15.19 -12.41
N ASP A 110 1.71 14.93 -13.02
CA ASP A 110 1.87 13.95 -14.09
C ASP A 110 2.30 12.61 -13.54
N PHE A 111 1.62 11.58 -13.98
CA PHE A 111 1.95 10.19 -13.73
C PHE A 111 2.31 9.53 -15.05
N SER A 112 3.41 8.81 -15.10
CA SER A 112 3.77 8.02 -16.27
C SER A 112 4.39 6.69 -15.89
N VAL A 113 3.97 5.63 -16.59
CA VAL A 113 4.57 4.29 -16.51
C VAL A 113 5.16 4.00 -17.88
N SER A 114 6.48 3.84 -17.92
CA SER A 114 7.23 3.49 -19.13
C SER A 114 7.83 2.10 -19.01
N ASP A 115 7.86 1.38 -20.11
CA ASP A 115 8.48 0.08 -20.25
C ASP A 115 9.35 0.01 -21.51
N THR A 116 10.35 -0.85 -21.48
CA THR A 116 11.22 -1.18 -22.64
C THR A 116 10.85 -2.53 -23.25
N GLY A 117 9.58 -2.88 -23.22
CA GLY A 117 9.05 -4.15 -23.67
C GLY A 117 8.77 -4.23 -25.17
N ILE A 118 7.87 -5.14 -25.51
CA ILE A 118 7.55 -5.43 -26.93
C ILE A 118 6.88 -4.27 -27.68
N GLY A 119 6.40 -3.26 -26.97
CA GLY A 119 5.61 -2.17 -27.54
C GLY A 119 4.26 -2.64 -28.09
N ILE A 120 3.50 -1.69 -28.65
CA ILE A 120 2.12 -1.89 -29.11
C ILE A 120 2.01 -1.35 -30.55
N SER A 121 1.45 -2.14 -31.45
CA SER A 121 1.24 -1.71 -32.82
C SER A 121 0.19 -0.60 -32.93
N PRO A 122 0.27 0.32 -33.92
CA PRO A 122 -0.70 1.40 -34.09
C PRO A 122 -2.17 0.94 -34.19
N ASP A 123 -2.40 -0.22 -34.78
CA ASP A 123 -3.74 -0.80 -34.90
C ASP A 123 -4.25 -1.34 -33.55
N ALA A 124 -3.36 -1.88 -32.71
CA ALA A 124 -3.70 -2.36 -31.39
C ALA A 124 -3.94 -1.19 -30.40
N VAL A 125 -3.22 -0.07 -30.51
CA VAL A 125 -3.40 1.13 -29.67
C VAL A 125 -4.86 1.61 -29.67
N ARG A 126 -5.55 1.51 -30.81
CA ARG A 126 -6.96 1.91 -30.92
C ARG A 126 -7.91 1.00 -30.17
N ARG A 127 -7.52 -0.27 -29.94
CA ARG A 127 -8.40 -1.32 -29.42
C ARG A 127 -8.14 -1.71 -27.97
N ILE A 128 -6.93 -1.52 -27.46
CA ILE A 128 -6.55 -1.98 -26.10
C ILE A 128 -7.35 -1.34 -24.96
N PHE A 129 -8.06 -0.25 -25.23
CA PHE A 129 -8.95 0.40 -24.27
C PHE A 129 -10.42 -0.06 -24.40
N ASN A 130 -10.72 -0.96 -25.33
CA ASN A 130 -12.05 -1.55 -25.44
C ASN A 130 -12.15 -2.76 -24.48
N PRO A 131 -13.26 -2.91 -23.75
CA PRO A 131 -13.46 -4.06 -22.88
C PRO A 131 -13.31 -5.39 -23.63
N PHE A 132 -12.63 -6.36 -23.01
CA PHE A 132 -12.40 -7.72 -23.54
C PHE A 132 -11.55 -7.79 -24.82
N GLU A 133 -11.04 -6.69 -25.35
CA GLU A 133 -10.11 -6.71 -26.48
C GLU A 133 -8.66 -6.85 -26.00
N GLN A 134 -7.87 -7.59 -26.79
CA GLN A 134 -6.44 -7.82 -26.57
C GLN A 134 -5.67 -7.53 -27.85
N ALA A 135 -4.41 -7.08 -27.70
CA ALA A 135 -3.60 -6.64 -28.85
C ALA A 135 -3.41 -7.72 -29.91
N ASP A 136 -3.28 -9.02 -29.52
CA ASP A 136 -3.11 -10.16 -30.41
C ASP A 136 -3.63 -11.46 -29.82
N GLY A 137 -4.32 -12.28 -30.61
CA GLY A 137 -4.80 -13.64 -30.25
C GLY A 137 -3.66 -14.67 -30.04
N SER A 138 -2.40 -14.35 -30.40
CA SER A 138 -1.23 -15.19 -30.19
C SER A 138 -0.56 -14.98 -28.83
N THR A 139 -0.71 -13.79 -28.23
CA THR A 139 -0.20 -13.44 -26.90
C THR A 139 -1.05 -14.03 -25.77
N THR A 140 -2.29 -14.41 -26.03
CA THR A 140 -3.19 -15.06 -25.08
C THR A 140 -2.65 -16.36 -24.49
N ARG A 141 -1.90 -17.15 -25.28
CA ARG A 141 -1.33 -18.41 -24.83
C ARG A 141 -0.10 -18.23 -23.94
N LYS A 142 0.62 -17.12 -24.06
CA LYS A 142 1.89 -16.87 -23.35
C LYS A 142 1.74 -16.00 -22.11
N PHE A 143 0.79 -15.05 -22.11
CA PHE A 143 0.73 -14.03 -21.08
C PHE A 143 -0.64 -13.85 -20.39
N GLY A 144 -1.72 -14.51 -20.79
CA GLY A 144 -3.05 -14.47 -20.14
C GLY A 144 -3.50 -13.07 -19.66
N GLY A 145 -4.78 -12.79 -19.64
CA GLY A 145 -5.30 -11.53 -19.12
C GLY A 145 -6.79 -11.40 -19.41
N THR A 146 -7.50 -10.54 -18.68
CA THR A 146 -8.95 -10.35 -18.80
C THR A 146 -9.34 -9.43 -19.94
N GLY A 147 -8.41 -8.53 -20.36
CA GLY A 147 -8.71 -7.43 -21.28
C GLY A 147 -9.56 -6.32 -20.63
N LEU A 148 -9.73 -6.34 -19.30
CA LEU A 148 -10.52 -5.35 -18.57
C LEU A 148 -9.68 -4.26 -17.91
N GLY A 149 -8.41 -4.55 -17.61
CA GLY A 149 -7.59 -3.64 -16.82
C GLY A 149 -7.41 -2.24 -17.43
N LEU A 150 -7.02 -2.14 -18.71
CA LEU A 150 -6.84 -0.84 -19.37
C LEU A 150 -8.15 -0.06 -19.56
N PRO A 151 -9.28 -0.68 -19.96
CA PRO A 151 -10.59 -0.03 -19.94
C PRO A 151 -10.95 0.55 -18.57
N ILE A 152 -10.74 -0.21 -17.50
CA ILE A 152 -11.00 0.25 -16.12
C ILE A 152 -10.08 1.44 -15.77
N CYS A 153 -8.77 1.37 -16.08
CA CYS A 153 -7.85 2.48 -15.87
C CYS A 153 -8.32 3.76 -16.55
N ARG A 154 -8.72 3.67 -17.83
CA ARG A 154 -9.21 4.83 -18.58
C ARG A 154 -10.44 5.45 -17.95
N ARG A 155 -11.38 4.63 -17.48
CA ARG A 155 -12.59 5.09 -16.80
C ARG A 155 -12.29 5.73 -15.45
N LEU A 156 -11.44 5.09 -14.63
CA LEU A 156 -11.06 5.62 -13.31
C LEU A 156 -10.33 6.97 -13.43
N VAL A 157 -9.36 7.07 -14.34
CA VAL A 157 -8.66 8.33 -14.60
C VAL A 157 -9.64 9.40 -15.09
N GLY A 158 -10.59 9.05 -15.95
CA GLY A 158 -11.66 9.95 -16.39
C GLY A 158 -12.53 10.44 -15.23
N LEU A 159 -12.95 9.56 -14.32
CA LEU A 159 -13.70 9.93 -13.10
C LEU A 159 -12.90 10.84 -12.16
N MET A 160 -11.57 10.69 -12.13
CA MET A 160 -10.65 11.57 -11.39
C MET A 160 -10.33 12.88 -12.13
N GLY A 161 -10.92 13.11 -13.33
CA GLY A 161 -10.75 14.35 -14.10
C GLY A 161 -9.51 14.38 -14.98
N GLY A 162 -8.88 13.25 -15.26
CA GLY A 162 -7.73 13.10 -16.14
C GLY A 162 -8.06 12.37 -17.45
N GLU A 163 -7.04 12.18 -18.28
CA GLU A 163 -7.10 11.38 -19.50
C GLU A 163 -5.82 10.57 -19.66
N ILE A 164 -5.94 9.26 -19.98
CA ILE A 164 -4.78 8.41 -20.26
C ILE A 164 -4.35 8.61 -21.71
N VAL A 165 -3.08 8.95 -21.87
CA VAL A 165 -2.38 9.04 -23.15
C VAL A 165 -1.40 7.89 -23.26
N LEU A 166 -1.31 7.29 -24.44
CA LEU A 166 -0.37 6.22 -24.77
C LEU A 166 0.54 6.63 -25.92
N ALA A 167 1.83 6.53 -25.70
CA ALA A 167 2.86 6.54 -26.73
C ALA A 167 3.57 5.19 -26.75
N SER A 168 3.62 4.52 -27.90
CA SER A 168 4.26 3.21 -28.01
C SER A 168 4.79 2.98 -29.40
N THR A 169 5.97 2.35 -29.46
CA THR A 169 6.61 1.89 -30.70
C THR A 169 6.89 0.40 -30.58
N PRO A 170 6.51 -0.42 -31.56
CA PRO A 170 6.83 -1.85 -31.56
C PRO A 170 8.33 -2.08 -31.36
N SER A 171 8.67 -2.99 -30.45
CA SER A 171 10.04 -3.37 -30.07
C SER A 171 10.87 -2.30 -29.34
N GLU A 172 10.32 -1.14 -29.02
CA GLU A 172 10.97 -0.08 -28.25
C GLU A 172 10.34 0.12 -26.87
N GLY A 173 9.06 -0.29 -26.72
CA GLY A 173 8.32 -0.21 -25.47
C GLY A 173 7.10 0.71 -25.54
N SER A 174 6.55 1.02 -24.35
CA SER A 174 5.35 1.83 -24.22
C SER A 174 5.45 2.84 -23.07
N VAL A 175 4.75 3.95 -23.21
CA VAL A 175 4.59 4.97 -22.16
C VAL A 175 3.11 5.26 -22.00
N PHE A 176 2.55 4.88 -20.85
CA PHE A 176 1.22 5.28 -20.42
C PHE A 176 1.34 6.47 -19.49
N SER A 177 0.67 7.57 -19.81
CA SER A 177 0.74 8.79 -18.99
C SER A 177 -0.65 9.42 -18.80
N PHE A 178 -0.83 10.09 -17.66
CA PHE A 178 -2.01 10.90 -17.38
C PHE A 178 -1.67 12.00 -16.39
N ALA A 179 -2.46 13.07 -16.40
CA ALA A 179 -2.35 14.17 -15.47
C ALA A 179 -3.60 14.25 -14.60
N LEU A 180 -3.41 14.50 -13.30
CA LEU A 180 -4.50 14.75 -12.36
C LEU A 180 -4.35 16.11 -11.69
N ARG A 181 -5.48 16.81 -11.59
CA ARG A 181 -5.58 18.00 -10.78
C ARG A 181 -6.11 17.60 -9.39
N LEU A 182 -5.21 17.52 -8.41
CA LEU A 182 -5.53 17.13 -7.05
C LEU A 182 -5.58 18.37 -6.15
N PRO A 183 -6.74 18.67 -5.52
CA PRO A 183 -6.81 19.70 -4.50
C PRO A 183 -5.77 19.42 -3.42
N MET A 184 -5.13 20.47 -2.89
CA MET A 184 -4.22 20.32 -1.78
C MET A 184 -4.88 20.78 -0.48
N THR A 185 -4.62 20.05 0.58
CA THR A 185 -4.94 20.53 1.92
C THR A 185 -4.03 21.72 2.17
N ARG A 186 -4.58 22.86 2.57
CA ARG A 186 -3.78 23.93 3.16
C ARG A 186 -3.27 23.45 4.50
N SER A 187 -2.26 22.60 4.47
CA SER A 187 -1.40 22.48 5.63
C SER A 187 -0.72 23.83 5.75
N MET A 188 -1.11 24.62 6.76
CA MET A 188 -0.16 25.61 7.29
C MET A 188 1.17 24.87 7.43
N PRO A 189 2.31 25.50 7.13
CA PRO A 189 3.57 24.86 7.38
C PRO A 189 3.53 24.39 8.84
N VAL A 190 3.39 23.10 9.02
CA VAL A 190 3.65 22.48 10.32
C VAL A 190 5.07 22.92 10.56
N SER A 191 5.21 23.85 11.50
CA SER A 191 6.51 24.30 12.01
C SER A 191 7.32 23.03 12.11
N ALA A 192 8.40 23.00 11.34
CA ALA A 192 9.33 21.90 11.33
C ALA A 192 9.90 21.72 12.74
N SER A 193 9.13 21.06 13.60
CA SER A 193 9.67 20.24 14.64
C SER A 193 10.23 19.04 13.90
N SER A 194 11.49 19.12 13.60
CA SER A 194 12.41 18.17 13.01
C SER A 194 12.12 16.68 13.34
N GLU A 195 11.09 16.12 12.72
CA GLU A 195 11.10 14.70 12.39
C GLU A 195 11.54 14.61 10.93
N GLN A 196 12.85 14.67 10.73
CA GLN A 196 13.53 14.18 9.54
C GLN A 196 12.88 12.86 9.18
N ALA A 197 12.51 12.69 7.91
CA ALA A 197 12.00 11.42 7.41
C ALA A 197 13.02 10.33 7.75
N ILE A 198 12.81 9.67 8.89
CA ILE A 198 13.71 8.67 9.44
C ILE A 198 13.74 7.53 8.42
N SER A 199 14.92 7.20 7.89
CA SER A 199 15.07 6.03 7.02
C SER A 199 14.74 4.76 7.82
N GLY A 200 14.40 3.66 7.13
CA GLY A 200 14.17 2.37 7.82
C GLY A 200 15.36 1.96 8.68
N VAL A 201 16.58 2.12 8.15
CA VAL A 201 17.85 1.85 8.85
C VAL A 201 18.02 2.73 10.10
N GLU A 202 17.67 4.00 10.00
CA GLU A 202 17.71 4.92 11.17
C GLU A 202 16.66 4.54 12.20
N ALA A 203 15.47 4.10 11.78
CA ALA A 203 14.42 3.62 12.67
C ALA A 203 14.86 2.36 13.41
N GLU A 204 15.47 1.40 12.72
CA GLU A 204 16.06 0.18 13.28
C GLU A 204 17.10 0.51 14.35
N HIS A 205 18.11 1.33 14.03
CA HIS A 205 19.13 1.73 14.99
C HIS A 205 18.56 2.44 16.23
N ARG A 206 17.53 3.25 16.06
CA ARG A 206 16.86 3.91 17.19
C ARG A 206 16.04 2.94 18.03
N LEU A 207 15.34 1.99 17.43
CA LEU A 207 14.60 0.95 18.15
C LEU A 207 15.55 0.13 19.02
N ILE A 208 16.67 -0.33 18.46
CA ILE A 208 17.69 -1.09 19.20
C ILE A 208 18.25 -0.26 20.36
N ARG A 209 18.57 1.01 20.14
CA ARG A 209 19.20 1.86 21.15
C ARG A 209 18.24 2.33 22.24
N GLU A 210 17.00 2.70 21.87
CA GLU A 210 16.08 3.39 22.76
C GLU A 210 15.07 2.44 23.43
N PHE A 211 14.82 1.26 22.84
CA PHE A 211 13.71 0.37 23.21
C PHE A 211 14.10 -1.11 23.36
N ALA A 212 15.39 -1.44 23.50
CA ALA A 212 15.90 -2.82 23.62
C ALA A 212 15.19 -3.69 24.69
N ALA A 213 14.65 -3.07 25.76
CA ALA A 213 13.93 -3.76 26.82
C ALA A 213 12.42 -3.89 26.56
N SER A 214 11.95 -3.51 25.37
CA SER A 214 10.52 -3.58 25.05
C SER A 214 10.05 -5.02 24.87
N ARG A 215 8.85 -5.30 25.38
CA ARG A 215 8.16 -6.59 25.20
C ARG A 215 7.03 -6.39 24.22
N ILE A 216 7.05 -7.19 23.15
CA ILE A 216 6.13 -7.12 22.03
C ILE A 216 5.28 -8.38 22.02
N LEU A 217 3.98 -8.25 21.81
CA LEU A 217 3.08 -9.37 21.52
C LEU A 217 2.81 -9.42 20.03
N VAL A 218 2.94 -10.59 19.42
CA VAL A 218 2.59 -10.83 18.02
C VAL A 218 1.49 -11.88 17.98
N ALA A 219 0.32 -11.51 17.47
CA ALA A 219 -0.80 -12.41 17.22
C ALA A 219 -0.84 -12.70 15.70
N GLU A 220 -0.57 -13.94 15.33
CA GLU A 220 -0.44 -14.42 13.95
C GLU A 220 -0.70 -15.92 13.93
N ASP A 221 -1.52 -16.44 13.03
CA ASP A 221 -1.87 -17.85 12.96
C ASP A 221 -0.96 -18.65 12.02
N ASP A 222 -0.35 -18.01 11.02
CA ASP A 222 0.58 -18.66 10.09
C ASP A 222 1.99 -18.75 10.70
N TRP A 223 2.49 -20.00 10.81
CA TRP A 223 3.80 -20.27 11.42
C TRP A 223 4.98 -19.63 10.66
N VAL A 224 4.87 -19.46 9.33
CA VAL A 224 5.91 -18.82 8.52
C VAL A 224 5.99 -17.34 8.87
N ASN A 225 4.82 -16.67 8.98
CA ASN A 225 4.75 -15.27 9.38
C ASN A 225 5.22 -15.07 10.83
N GLN A 226 4.94 -16.01 11.73
CA GLN A 226 5.48 -15.99 13.10
C GLN A 226 7.01 -16.02 13.10
N GLU A 227 7.64 -16.91 12.32
CA GLU A 227 9.11 -16.99 12.21
C GLU A 227 9.70 -15.71 11.63
N VAL A 228 9.09 -15.13 10.61
CA VAL A 228 9.52 -13.84 10.04
C VAL A 228 9.42 -12.72 11.09
N ALA A 229 8.34 -12.67 11.85
CA ALA A 229 8.18 -11.68 12.92
C ALA A 229 9.24 -11.88 14.03
N LEU A 230 9.54 -13.13 14.41
CA LEU A 230 10.58 -13.45 15.38
C LEU A 230 11.96 -13.03 14.89
N GLU A 231 12.30 -13.29 13.63
CA GLU A 231 13.56 -12.86 13.04
C GLU A 231 13.69 -11.33 13.09
N LEU A 232 12.69 -10.60 12.62
CA LEU A 232 12.72 -9.14 12.57
C LEU A 232 12.75 -8.49 13.97
N LEU A 233 11.97 -9.01 14.90
CA LEU A 233 11.79 -8.36 16.20
C LEU A 233 12.78 -8.85 17.27
N ARG A 234 13.08 -10.15 17.30
CA ARG A 234 13.96 -10.74 18.29
C ARG A 234 15.41 -10.74 17.86
N GLU A 235 15.69 -11.26 16.65
CA GLU A 235 17.08 -11.42 16.20
C GLU A 235 17.69 -10.10 15.72
N VAL A 236 16.90 -9.27 14.99
CA VAL A 236 17.39 -7.98 14.48
C VAL A 236 17.27 -6.87 15.53
N LEU A 237 16.10 -6.69 16.16
CA LEU A 237 15.86 -5.58 17.09
C LEU A 237 16.16 -5.92 18.56
N GLY A 238 16.32 -7.19 18.90
CA GLY A 238 16.64 -7.63 20.28
C GLY A 238 15.47 -7.52 21.26
N PHE A 239 14.22 -7.45 20.77
CA PHE A 239 13.04 -7.34 21.62
C PHE A 239 12.67 -8.67 22.31
N SER A 240 12.02 -8.58 23.47
CA SER A 240 11.31 -9.73 24.05
C SER A 240 9.98 -9.91 23.31
N VAL A 241 9.79 -11.06 22.64
CA VAL A 241 8.62 -11.32 21.81
C VAL A 241 7.88 -12.53 22.30
N ASP A 242 6.58 -12.37 22.54
CA ASP A 242 5.64 -13.46 22.78
C ASP A 242 4.76 -13.64 21.54
N ILE A 243 4.50 -14.88 21.17
CA ILE A 243 3.66 -15.25 20.02
C ILE A 243 2.33 -15.80 20.54
N ALA A 244 1.23 -15.33 19.94
CA ALA A 244 -0.11 -15.87 20.11
C ALA A 244 -0.60 -16.43 18.76
N PRO A 245 -1.06 -17.70 18.69
CA PRO A 245 -1.51 -18.31 17.45
C PRO A 245 -2.93 -17.87 17.03
N ASP A 246 -3.63 -17.14 17.88
CA ASP A 246 -4.97 -16.62 17.63
C ASP A 246 -5.29 -15.45 18.57
N GLY A 247 -6.43 -14.79 18.34
CA GLY A 247 -6.86 -13.63 19.13
C GLY A 247 -7.20 -13.97 20.59
N ALA A 248 -7.66 -15.17 20.88
CA ALA A 248 -7.99 -15.60 22.25
C ALA A 248 -6.70 -15.78 23.07
N ALA A 249 -5.68 -16.40 22.49
CA ALA A 249 -4.37 -16.53 23.12
C ALA A 249 -3.71 -15.14 23.31
N ALA A 250 -3.88 -14.23 22.35
CA ALA A 250 -3.37 -12.84 22.48
C ALA A 250 -4.04 -12.12 23.65
N PHE A 251 -5.35 -12.23 23.80
CA PHE A 251 -6.09 -11.67 24.93
C PHE A 251 -5.63 -12.27 26.29
N GLU A 252 -5.49 -13.61 26.38
CA GLU A 252 -4.98 -14.25 27.60
C GLU A 252 -3.55 -13.78 27.97
N LEU A 253 -2.67 -13.62 26.98
CA LEU A 253 -1.32 -13.14 27.21
C LEU A 253 -1.32 -11.68 27.67
N ALA A 254 -2.18 -10.84 27.10
CA ALA A 254 -2.34 -9.44 27.50
C ALA A 254 -2.87 -9.28 28.93
N GLN A 255 -3.71 -10.22 29.42
CA GLN A 255 -4.16 -10.24 30.81
C GLN A 255 -3.04 -10.56 31.81
N ARG A 256 -2.08 -11.40 31.42
CA ARG A 256 -1.05 -11.94 32.33
C ARG A 256 0.26 -11.15 32.28
N ASN A 257 0.51 -10.43 31.22
CA ASN A 257 1.77 -9.75 30.96
C ASN A 257 1.55 -8.30 30.53
N THR A 258 2.56 -7.47 30.77
CA THR A 258 2.59 -6.09 30.27
C THR A 258 3.36 -6.05 28.96
N TYR A 259 2.75 -5.51 27.93
CA TYR A 259 3.36 -5.32 26.61
C TYR A 259 3.53 -3.82 26.30
N HIS A 260 4.50 -3.49 25.49
CA HIS A 260 4.75 -2.13 25.03
C HIS A 260 4.07 -1.84 23.69
N LEU A 261 3.84 -2.89 22.90
CA LEU A 261 3.17 -2.83 21.60
C LEU A 261 2.65 -4.22 21.22
N VAL A 262 1.55 -4.27 20.49
CA VAL A 262 0.98 -5.49 19.92
C VAL A 262 0.95 -5.38 18.40
N LEU A 263 1.43 -6.42 17.70
CA LEU A 263 1.18 -6.65 16.30
C LEU A 263 0.05 -7.67 16.20
N MET A 264 -1.06 -7.31 15.55
CA MET A 264 -2.29 -8.10 15.54
C MET A 264 -2.72 -8.42 14.11
N ASP A 265 -2.69 -9.69 13.73
CA ASP A 265 -3.32 -10.11 12.49
C ASP A 265 -4.83 -9.89 12.57
N MET A 266 -5.39 -9.39 11.47
CA MET A 266 -6.82 -9.17 11.35
C MET A 266 -7.60 -10.47 11.22
N GLN A 267 -7.04 -11.49 10.55
CA GLN A 267 -7.71 -12.73 10.21
C GLN A 267 -7.02 -13.92 10.88
N MET A 268 -7.61 -14.36 11.97
CA MET A 268 -7.13 -15.52 12.73
C MET A 268 -8.31 -16.46 13.07
N PRO A 269 -8.05 -17.75 13.26
CA PRO A 269 -9.06 -18.69 13.74
C PRO A 269 -9.44 -18.41 15.21
N VAL A 270 -10.53 -18.99 15.68
CA VAL A 270 -11.07 -18.93 17.06
C VAL A 270 -11.58 -17.53 17.42
N MET A 271 -10.72 -16.51 17.40
CA MET A 271 -11.03 -15.11 17.67
C MET A 271 -10.22 -14.24 16.69
N ASP A 272 -10.90 -13.37 15.94
CA ASP A 272 -10.24 -12.48 15.00
C ASP A 272 -9.55 -11.30 15.71
N GLY A 273 -8.73 -10.53 14.95
CA GLY A 273 -7.97 -9.44 15.51
C GLY A 273 -8.82 -8.25 16.00
N LEU A 274 -10.00 -8.04 15.40
CA LEU A 274 -10.92 -6.98 15.83
C LEU A 274 -11.52 -7.32 17.20
N GLU A 275 -12.07 -8.52 17.33
CA GLU A 275 -12.66 -9.01 18.57
C GLU A 275 -11.61 -9.05 19.70
N SER A 276 -10.42 -9.58 19.40
CA SER A 276 -9.29 -9.61 20.34
C SER A 276 -8.91 -8.19 20.81
N THR A 277 -8.82 -7.23 19.90
CA THR A 277 -8.52 -5.83 20.23
C THR A 277 -9.56 -5.24 21.17
N GLN A 278 -10.85 -5.44 20.87
CA GLN A 278 -11.93 -4.96 21.74
C GLN A 278 -11.85 -5.54 23.15
N CYS A 279 -11.53 -6.84 23.27
CA CYS A 279 -11.31 -7.49 24.55
C CYS A 279 -10.08 -6.93 25.29
N ILE A 280 -8.96 -6.74 24.59
CA ILE A 280 -7.72 -6.20 25.17
C ILE A 280 -7.95 -4.76 25.69
N ARG A 281 -8.72 -3.94 24.98
CA ARG A 281 -9.05 -2.56 25.42
C ARG A 281 -9.85 -2.50 26.73
N GLN A 282 -10.50 -3.58 27.11
CA GLN A 282 -11.23 -3.68 28.39
C GLN A 282 -10.33 -4.07 29.57
N ILE A 283 -9.08 -4.45 29.32
CA ILE A 283 -8.11 -4.78 30.37
C ILE A 283 -7.57 -3.46 30.97
N SER A 284 -7.65 -3.33 32.30
CA SER A 284 -7.08 -2.18 33.00
C SER A 284 -5.58 -2.04 32.73
N GLY A 285 -5.16 -0.89 32.20
CA GLY A 285 -3.79 -0.58 31.81
C GLY A 285 -3.44 -0.94 30.35
N CYS A 286 -4.42 -1.44 29.58
CA CYS A 286 -4.27 -1.69 28.15
C CYS A 286 -5.09 -0.73 27.28
N GLU A 287 -5.74 0.28 27.89
CA GLU A 287 -6.58 1.26 27.19
C GLU A 287 -5.80 1.97 26.07
N GLU A 288 -4.56 2.39 26.38
CA GLU A 288 -3.66 3.11 25.49
C GLU A 288 -2.52 2.23 24.93
N LEU A 289 -2.61 0.89 25.09
CA LEU A 289 -1.60 -0.03 24.54
C LEU A 289 -1.58 0.07 23.00
N PRO A 290 -0.47 0.44 22.34
CA PRO A 290 -0.42 0.46 20.88
C PRO A 290 -0.69 -0.92 20.29
N ILE A 291 -1.75 -1.04 19.48
CA ILE A 291 -2.11 -2.25 18.74
C ILE A 291 -2.08 -1.91 17.27
N LEU A 292 -1.13 -2.49 16.54
CA LEU A 292 -0.96 -2.30 15.10
C LEU A 292 -1.58 -3.48 14.36
N ALA A 293 -2.59 -3.21 13.54
CA ALA A 293 -3.21 -4.21 12.69
C ALA A 293 -2.24 -4.69 11.61
N MET A 294 -2.16 -5.99 11.37
CA MET A 294 -1.53 -6.57 10.18
C MET A 294 -2.64 -7.05 9.24
N THR A 295 -2.77 -6.44 8.07
CA THR A 295 -3.89 -6.71 7.16
C THR A 295 -3.43 -7.12 5.78
N ALA A 296 -4.09 -8.12 5.17
CA ALA A 296 -3.88 -8.50 3.78
C ALA A 296 -4.47 -7.45 2.79
N ASN A 297 -5.42 -6.64 3.25
CA ASN A 297 -6.08 -5.62 2.46
C ASN A 297 -5.96 -4.26 3.15
N ALA A 298 -5.34 -3.30 2.48
CA ALA A 298 -5.24 -1.91 2.95
C ALA A 298 -6.45 -1.06 2.49
N PHE A 299 -7.65 -1.67 2.35
CA PHE A 299 -8.84 -0.94 1.92
C PHE A 299 -9.37 -0.02 3.03
N ALA A 300 -9.90 1.13 2.65
CA ALA A 300 -10.43 2.13 3.58
C ALA A 300 -11.51 1.56 4.54
N GLU A 301 -12.31 0.60 4.08
CA GLU A 301 -13.31 -0.09 4.90
C GLU A 301 -12.65 -0.93 6.03
N ASP A 302 -11.56 -1.63 5.73
CA ASP A 302 -10.84 -2.42 6.73
C ASP A 302 -10.08 -1.51 7.70
N GLN A 303 -9.54 -0.39 7.23
CA GLN A 303 -8.92 0.61 8.09
C GLN A 303 -9.92 1.23 9.07
N ALA A 304 -11.11 1.63 8.59
CA ALA A 304 -12.16 2.16 9.46
C ALA A 304 -12.56 1.14 10.53
N ARG A 305 -12.73 -0.12 10.17
CA ARG A 305 -13.05 -1.21 11.11
C ARG A 305 -11.95 -1.42 12.16
N CYS A 306 -10.66 -1.33 11.78
CA CYS A 306 -9.54 -1.40 12.72
C CYS A 306 -9.59 -0.26 13.73
N MET A 307 -9.78 0.98 13.25
CA MET A 307 -9.83 2.15 14.13
C MET A 307 -11.06 2.13 15.04
N ASP A 308 -12.23 1.72 14.53
CA ASP A 308 -13.47 1.57 15.31
C ASP A 308 -13.35 0.48 16.39
N ALA A 309 -12.55 -0.56 16.14
CA ALA A 309 -12.25 -1.59 17.13
C ALA A 309 -11.25 -1.13 18.20
N GLY A 310 -10.63 0.05 18.03
CA GLY A 310 -9.66 0.62 18.95
C GLY A 310 -8.19 0.29 18.63
N MET A 311 -7.88 -0.14 17.41
CA MET A 311 -6.49 -0.29 16.95
C MET A 311 -5.84 1.08 16.76
N SER A 312 -4.52 1.14 16.91
CA SER A 312 -3.76 2.41 16.88
C SER A 312 -3.28 2.79 15.48
N ASP A 313 -2.98 1.79 14.64
CA ASP A 313 -2.50 1.97 13.27
C ASP A 313 -2.56 0.61 12.53
N PHE A 314 -2.17 0.57 11.24
CA PHE A 314 -2.19 -0.68 10.48
C PHE A 314 -0.97 -0.82 9.56
N ILE A 315 -0.60 -2.07 9.26
CA ILE A 315 0.51 -2.46 8.38
C ILE A 315 -0.03 -3.44 7.35
N ALA A 316 0.24 -3.16 6.07
CA ALA A 316 -0.15 -4.09 4.99
C ALA A 316 0.77 -5.32 4.97
N LYS A 317 0.20 -6.51 4.81
CA LYS A 317 0.94 -7.74 4.50
C LYS A 317 1.21 -7.82 2.98
N PRO A 318 2.40 -8.27 2.53
CA PRO A 318 3.54 -8.74 3.34
C PRO A 318 4.22 -7.59 4.10
N VAL A 319 4.60 -7.85 5.35
CA VAL A 319 5.18 -6.83 6.23
C VAL A 319 6.53 -6.38 5.69
N ASN A 320 6.63 -5.10 5.32
CA ASN A 320 7.90 -4.48 4.95
C ASN A 320 8.66 -4.06 6.22
N PRO A 321 9.90 -4.54 6.46
CA PRO A 321 10.66 -4.22 7.66
C PRO A 321 10.85 -2.72 7.92
N GLU A 322 11.12 -1.93 6.87
CA GLU A 322 11.31 -0.48 7.03
C GLU A 322 10.04 0.22 7.50
N VAL A 323 8.87 -0.19 6.98
CA VAL A 323 7.57 0.37 7.38
C VAL A 323 7.26 -0.05 8.81
N LEU A 324 7.47 -1.33 9.14
CA LEU A 324 7.29 -1.87 10.49
C LEU A 324 8.12 -1.09 11.50
N TYR A 325 9.43 -0.93 11.25
CA TYR A 325 10.34 -0.26 12.19
C TYR A 325 9.99 1.22 12.39
N LYS A 326 9.63 1.94 11.34
CA LYS A 326 9.17 3.34 11.45
C LYS A 326 7.91 3.45 12.30
N MET A 327 6.96 2.54 12.07
CA MET A 327 5.68 2.55 12.79
C MET A 327 5.84 2.15 14.25
N MET A 328 6.63 1.12 14.53
CA MET A 328 6.97 0.73 15.90
C MET A 328 7.68 1.87 16.65
N LEU A 329 8.66 2.53 16.02
CA LEU A 329 9.37 3.66 16.62
C LEU A 329 8.41 4.82 16.95
N LYS A 330 7.47 5.14 16.05
CA LYS A 330 6.43 6.14 16.27
C LYS A 330 5.62 5.83 17.53
N TRP A 331 5.05 4.64 17.60
CA TRP A 331 4.13 4.28 18.66
C TRP A 331 4.81 4.01 20.02
N LEU A 332 5.99 3.43 20.03
CA LEU A 332 6.77 3.25 21.26
C LEU A 332 7.21 4.60 21.85
N ARG A 333 7.53 5.59 21.02
CA ARG A 333 7.85 6.95 21.48
C ARG A 333 6.63 7.68 22.04
N LEU A 334 5.48 7.60 21.38
CA LEU A 334 4.24 8.20 21.89
C LEU A 334 3.91 7.67 23.27
N ARG A 335 3.90 6.35 23.44
CA ARG A 335 3.63 5.72 24.73
C ARG A 335 4.63 6.12 25.83
N ARG A 336 5.92 6.26 25.46
CA ARG A 336 6.94 6.71 26.44
C ARG A 336 6.72 8.15 26.87
N ALA A 337 6.24 9.01 26.00
CA ALA A 337 5.94 10.41 26.32
C ALA A 337 4.72 10.53 27.25
N GLU A 338 3.73 9.66 27.11
CA GLU A 338 2.52 9.60 27.93
C GLU A 338 2.76 8.94 29.30
N GLY A 339 3.68 8.00 29.40
CA GLY A 339 4.06 7.33 30.66
C GLY A 339 5.11 8.06 31.52
N ALA A 340 5.54 9.24 31.11
CA ALA A 340 6.52 10.08 31.82
C ALA A 340 5.88 11.20 32.65
N VAL A 341 4.58 11.09 33.02
CA VAL A 341 3.88 11.97 33.96
C VAL A 341 3.66 11.25 35.27
#